data_12aae90cc84cdba0bec30643c81b1c58
#
_entry.id   12aae90cc84cdba0bec30643c81b1c58
#
_cell.length_a   1.000
_cell.length_b   1.000
_cell.length_c   1.000
_cell.angle_alpha   90.00
_cell.angle_beta   90.00
_cell.angle_gamma   90.00
#
_symmetry.space_group_name_H-M   'P 1'
#
loop_
_entity.id
_entity.type
_entity.pdbx_description
1 polymer ?
#
loop_
_entity_poly.entity_id
_entity_poly.type
_entity_poly.pdbx_seq_one_letter_code
_entity_poly.pdbx_strand_id
1 'polypeptide(L)'
;MKQVLIILASLDKEACRRCVNGGGLDEFTIPYYLFRKAGYAVFVAASHCAGRTLNLELLRGNAPEYLQECWKDGFDPALARLFPLESVADWQFDAVFYPGGRCCPGERLAADPGNTRLLGRMLDSGKVVGAVSYGPAALLGGTRCDGHPLVFRRGVTGLSNAEEDANPEDSSSVRFRLEDRLKSAGAHYLSREPWLSHVVVDGNLVTGQNPDSAAAVGEAMIHLLEHG
;
A
#
# COMPACT_ATOMS: atom_id res chain seq x y z
N MET A 1 -20.94 -5.70 5.99
CA MET A 1 -20.13 -4.56 5.52
C MET A 1 -18.69 -5.04 5.42
N LYS A 2 -18.05 -4.92 4.26
CA LYS A 2 -16.66 -5.32 4.06
C LYS A 2 -15.72 -4.46 4.90
N GLN A 3 -14.62 -5.05 5.36
CA GLN A 3 -13.60 -4.38 6.19
C GLN A 3 -12.27 -4.38 5.46
N VAL A 4 -11.71 -3.18 5.26
CA VAL A 4 -10.43 -2.98 4.57
C VAL A 4 -9.42 -2.39 5.55
N LEU A 5 -8.24 -2.98 5.64
CA LEU A 5 -7.13 -2.45 6.41
C LEU A 5 -6.13 -1.79 5.44
N ILE A 6 -5.79 -0.52 5.67
CA ILE A 6 -4.70 0.16 4.98
C ILE A 6 -3.49 0.18 5.91
N ILE A 7 -2.33 -0.27 5.43
CA ILE A 7 -1.11 -0.36 6.23
C ILE A 7 -0.06 0.62 5.70
N LEU A 8 0.35 1.53 6.57
CA LEU A 8 1.41 2.51 6.31
C LEU A 8 2.74 1.98 6.84
N ALA A 9 3.81 2.11 6.07
CA ALA A 9 5.12 1.56 6.43
C ALA A 9 5.76 2.25 7.64
N SER A 10 5.58 3.55 7.79
CA SER A 10 6.05 4.34 8.94
C SER A 10 5.39 5.71 8.97
N LEU A 11 5.34 6.31 10.16
CA LEU A 11 4.92 7.69 10.39
C LEU A 11 6.00 8.52 11.07
N ASP A 12 7.27 8.27 10.76
CA ASP A 12 8.28 9.15 11.32
C ASP A 12 8.12 10.58 10.74
N LYS A 13 8.48 11.60 11.54
CA LYS A 13 8.21 13.01 11.17
C LYS A 13 8.93 13.43 9.89
N GLU A 14 10.06 12.83 9.62
CA GLU A 14 10.88 13.17 8.45
C GLU A 14 10.36 12.47 7.20
N ALA A 15 9.95 11.21 7.31
CA ALA A 15 9.24 10.49 6.27
C ALA A 15 7.92 11.20 5.92
N CYS A 16 7.09 11.58 6.90
CA CYS A 16 5.84 12.32 6.65
C CYS A 16 6.06 13.65 5.91
N ARG A 17 7.09 14.43 6.25
CA ARG A 17 7.38 15.68 5.54
C ARG A 17 7.76 15.46 4.09
N ARG A 18 8.50 14.40 3.78
CA ARG A 18 8.89 14.06 2.41
C ARG A 18 7.71 13.51 1.60
N CYS A 19 6.88 12.65 2.20
CA CYS A 19 5.67 12.11 1.54
C CYS A 19 4.71 13.20 1.11
N VAL A 20 4.57 14.25 1.90
CA VAL A 20 3.66 15.37 1.62
C VAL A 20 4.16 16.28 0.51
N ASN A 21 5.47 16.46 0.43
CA ASN A 21 6.08 17.29 -0.62
C ASN A 21 6.33 16.54 -1.93
N GLY A 22 6.16 15.22 -1.96
CA GLY A 22 6.62 14.35 -3.05
C GLY A 22 5.58 13.43 -3.71
N GLY A 23 4.27 13.65 -3.56
CA GLY A 23 3.25 12.93 -4.33
C GLY A 23 2.80 11.56 -3.80
N GLY A 24 3.28 11.11 -2.63
CA GLY A 24 2.84 9.84 -2.03
C GLY A 24 1.48 9.89 -1.33
N LEU A 25 0.82 11.05 -1.33
CA LEU A 25 -0.47 11.23 -0.68
C LEU A 25 -1.59 10.56 -1.47
N ASP A 26 -1.56 10.67 -2.79
CA ASP A 26 -2.60 10.14 -3.68
C ASP A 26 -2.67 8.61 -3.63
N GLU A 27 -1.54 7.95 -3.43
CA GLU A 27 -1.48 6.48 -3.28
C GLU A 27 -2.26 5.98 -2.06
N PHE A 28 -2.41 6.80 -1.03
CA PHE A 28 -3.21 6.49 0.16
C PHE A 28 -4.64 7.03 0.02
N THR A 29 -4.78 8.30 -0.34
CA THR A 29 -6.06 9.02 -0.25
C THR A 29 -7.07 8.58 -1.29
N ILE A 30 -6.62 8.27 -2.53
CA ILE A 30 -7.51 7.82 -3.60
C ILE A 30 -8.13 6.45 -3.26
N PRO A 31 -7.37 5.39 -2.95
CA PRO A 31 -7.96 4.11 -2.56
C PRO A 31 -8.80 4.21 -1.27
N TYR A 32 -8.36 4.99 -0.29
CA TYR A 32 -9.15 5.25 0.91
C TYR A 32 -10.55 5.77 0.56
N TYR A 33 -10.62 6.81 -0.27
CA TYR A 33 -11.86 7.40 -0.74
C TYR A 33 -12.74 6.38 -1.48
N LEU A 34 -12.16 5.62 -2.41
CA LEU A 34 -12.87 4.62 -3.19
C LEU A 34 -13.51 3.54 -2.29
N PHE A 35 -12.76 3.03 -1.31
CA PHE A 35 -13.29 2.05 -0.35
C PHE A 35 -14.41 2.64 0.51
N ARG A 36 -14.27 3.88 0.98
CA ARG A 36 -15.33 4.56 1.74
C ARG A 36 -16.58 4.78 0.90
N LYS A 37 -16.43 5.21 -0.37
CA LYS A 37 -17.52 5.40 -1.33
C LYS A 37 -18.23 4.08 -1.65
N ALA A 38 -17.52 2.96 -1.68
CA ALA A 38 -18.10 1.62 -1.81
C ALA A 38 -18.83 1.14 -0.54
N GLY A 39 -18.87 1.94 0.53
CA GLY A 39 -19.56 1.62 1.78
C GLY A 39 -18.76 0.68 2.70
N TYR A 40 -17.45 0.56 2.50
CA TYR A 40 -16.61 -0.31 3.34
C TYR A 40 -16.16 0.37 4.63
N ALA A 41 -15.98 -0.40 5.69
CA ALA A 41 -15.29 0.05 6.89
C ALA A 41 -13.78 0.04 6.63
N VAL A 42 -13.13 1.20 6.73
CA VAL A 42 -11.69 1.34 6.50
C VAL A 42 -10.98 1.57 7.83
N PHE A 43 -9.96 0.77 8.08
CA PHE A 43 -9.05 0.87 9.22
C PHE A 43 -7.67 1.26 8.71
N VAL A 44 -6.95 2.07 9.48
CA VAL A 44 -5.58 2.46 9.14
C VAL A 44 -4.63 2.01 10.23
N ALA A 45 -3.61 1.26 9.85
CA ALA A 45 -2.56 0.84 10.77
C ALA A 45 -1.19 1.27 10.26
N ALA A 46 -0.22 1.33 11.17
CA ALA A 46 1.16 1.54 10.79
C ALA A 46 2.10 0.69 11.63
N SER A 47 3.20 0.23 11.01
CA SER A 47 4.35 -0.32 11.72
C SER A 47 5.03 0.84 12.47
N HIS A 48 5.37 0.63 13.75
CA HIS A 48 6.10 1.62 14.56
C HIS A 48 5.39 2.98 14.73
N CYS A 49 4.10 2.98 15.01
CA CYS A 49 3.31 4.22 15.17
C CYS A 49 3.08 4.66 16.63
N ALA A 50 3.79 4.11 17.61
CA ALA A 50 3.55 4.33 19.04
C ALA A 50 3.23 5.81 19.38
N GLY A 51 1.97 6.08 19.74
CA GLY A 51 1.48 7.39 20.16
C GLY A 51 1.40 8.46 19.05
N ARG A 52 1.45 8.08 17.77
CA ARG A 52 1.38 9.01 16.63
C ARG A 52 0.01 9.01 15.97
N THR A 53 -0.38 10.17 15.45
CA THR A 53 -1.59 10.37 14.66
C THR A 53 -1.21 10.83 13.26
N LEU A 54 -2.06 10.53 12.26
CA LEU A 54 -1.94 11.13 10.94
C LEU A 54 -2.07 12.66 11.06
N ASN A 55 -1.20 13.41 10.38
CA ASN A 55 -1.36 14.86 10.31
C ASN A 55 -2.46 15.20 9.31
N LEU A 56 -3.68 15.29 9.82
CA LEU A 56 -4.88 15.52 9.02
C LEU A 56 -4.90 16.91 8.35
N GLU A 57 -4.27 17.93 8.98
CA GLU A 57 -4.17 19.27 8.37
C GLU A 57 -3.27 19.25 7.14
N LEU A 58 -2.21 18.47 7.20
CA LEU A 58 -1.29 18.28 6.10
C LEU A 58 -1.96 17.52 4.93
N LEU A 59 -2.77 16.50 5.24
CA LEU A 59 -3.63 15.80 4.29
C LEU A 59 -4.63 16.76 3.64
N ARG A 60 -5.19 17.70 4.40
CA ARG A 60 -6.19 18.67 3.94
C ARG A 60 -5.61 19.73 3.00
N GLY A 61 -4.42 20.23 3.30
CA GLY A 61 -3.80 21.34 2.56
C GLY A 61 -3.37 20.96 1.14
N ASN A 62 -3.17 19.67 0.86
CA ASN A 62 -2.72 19.15 -0.43
C ASN A 62 -3.73 18.19 -1.07
N ALA A 63 -4.96 18.09 -0.53
CA ALA A 63 -5.95 17.16 -1.02
C ALA A 63 -6.54 17.61 -2.37
N PRO A 64 -6.65 16.73 -3.35
CA PRO A 64 -7.44 16.97 -4.55
C PRO A 64 -8.88 17.37 -4.23
N GLU A 65 -9.54 18.09 -5.14
CA GLU A 65 -10.87 18.67 -4.93
C GLU A 65 -11.92 17.62 -4.51
N TYR A 66 -11.87 16.41 -5.08
CA TYR A 66 -12.77 15.31 -4.73
C TYR A 66 -12.61 14.82 -3.27
N LEU A 67 -11.41 14.92 -2.71
CA LEU A 67 -11.17 14.59 -1.29
C LEU A 67 -11.62 15.72 -0.36
N GLN A 68 -11.47 16.98 -0.80
CA GLN A 68 -11.99 18.13 -0.07
C GLN A 68 -13.52 18.02 0.08
N GLU A 69 -14.18 17.50 -0.93
CA GLU A 69 -15.63 17.24 -0.89
C GLU A 69 -16.02 16.17 0.14
N CYS A 70 -15.23 15.10 0.26
CA CYS A 70 -15.43 14.07 1.28
C CYS A 70 -15.19 14.56 2.71
N TRP A 71 -14.45 15.65 2.86
CA TRP A 71 -14.12 16.23 4.17
C TRP A 71 -14.88 17.50 4.49
N LYS A 72 -15.87 17.88 3.68
CA LYS A 72 -16.75 19.05 3.97
C LYS A 72 -17.47 18.93 5.31
N ASP A 73 -17.87 17.71 5.67
CA ASP A 73 -18.58 17.40 6.92
C ASP A 73 -17.64 17.02 8.08
N GLY A 74 -16.33 17.24 7.92
CA GLY A 74 -15.31 16.87 8.89
C GLY A 74 -14.47 15.65 8.45
N PHE A 75 -13.30 15.50 9.08
CA PHE A 75 -12.48 14.30 8.86
C PHE A 75 -13.21 13.05 9.31
N ASP A 76 -13.13 11.99 8.48
CA ASP A 76 -13.58 10.68 8.90
C ASP A 76 -12.87 10.29 10.21
N PRO A 77 -13.63 10.00 11.30
CA PRO A 77 -13.04 9.57 12.56
C PRO A 77 -12.08 8.35 12.42
N ALA A 78 -12.25 7.55 11.36
CA ALA A 78 -11.35 6.44 11.07
C ALA A 78 -9.92 6.90 10.78
N LEU A 79 -9.72 8.08 10.16
CA LEU A 79 -8.40 8.66 9.92
C LEU A 79 -7.74 9.20 11.19
N ALA A 80 -8.53 9.62 12.15
CA ALA A 80 -8.02 10.09 13.44
C ALA A 80 -7.49 8.94 14.32
N ARG A 81 -7.92 7.71 14.03
CA ARG A 81 -7.57 6.51 14.79
C ARG A 81 -6.58 5.64 14.04
N LEU A 82 -5.31 5.85 14.30
CA LEU A 82 -4.25 4.99 13.79
C LEU A 82 -4.00 3.83 14.76
N PHE A 83 -3.98 2.61 14.22
CA PHE A 83 -3.71 1.41 14.99
C PHE A 83 -2.23 1.00 14.87
N PRO A 84 -1.57 0.57 15.96
CA PRO A 84 -0.35 -0.18 15.86
C PRO A 84 -0.61 -1.48 15.07
N LEU A 85 0.24 -1.80 14.10
CA LEU A 85 0.04 -2.98 13.25
C LEU A 85 -0.08 -4.27 14.07
N GLU A 86 0.75 -4.41 15.10
CA GLU A 86 0.72 -5.55 15.99
C GLU A 86 -0.62 -5.77 16.71
N SER A 87 -1.36 -4.67 16.95
CA SER A 87 -2.66 -4.75 17.64
C SER A 87 -3.80 -5.21 16.74
N VAL A 88 -3.65 -5.12 15.44
CA VAL A 88 -4.70 -5.46 14.46
C VAL A 88 -4.31 -6.61 13.53
N ALA A 89 -3.07 -7.08 13.60
CA ALA A 89 -2.57 -8.13 12.70
C ALA A 89 -3.39 -9.42 12.76
N ASP A 90 -4.02 -9.72 13.89
CA ASP A 90 -4.84 -10.91 14.08
C ASP A 90 -6.35 -10.68 13.85
N TRP A 91 -6.76 -9.44 13.51
CA TRP A 91 -8.15 -9.14 13.20
C TRP A 91 -8.54 -9.73 11.84
N GLN A 92 -9.87 -9.91 11.67
CA GLN A 92 -10.43 -10.41 10.41
C GLN A 92 -10.74 -9.24 9.48
N PHE A 93 -10.05 -9.18 8.34
CA PHE A 93 -10.31 -8.22 7.27
C PHE A 93 -10.71 -8.94 5.99
N ASP A 94 -11.48 -8.28 5.13
CA ASP A 94 -11.81 -8.77 3.79
C ASP A 94 -10.72 -8.39 2.78
N ALA A 95 -10.03 -7.29 3.01
CA ALA A 95 -8.88 -6.86 2.22
C ALA A 95 -7.84 -6.12 3.04
N VAL A 96 -6.60 -6.14 2.55
CA VAL A 96 -5.50 -5.29 3.03
C VAL A 96 -4.91 -4.52 1.85
N PHE A 97 -4.57 -3.25 2.08
CA PHE A 97 -3.97 -2.39 1.07
C PHE A 97 -2.70 -1.72 1.58
N TYR A 98 -1.67 -1.74 0.75
CA TYR A 98 -0.36 -1.14 1.00
C TYR A 98 -0.13 0.02 0.03
N PRO A 99 -0.36 1.27 0.43
CA PRO A 99 0.05 2.41 -0.35
C PRO A 99 1.58 2.43 -0.43
N GLY A 100 2.09 3.00 -1.50
CA GLY A 100 3.51 3.24 -1.64
C GLY A 100 4.00 4.35 -0.72
N GLY A 101 4.73 5.26 -1.30
CA GLY A 101 5.33 6.40 -0.64
C GLY A 101 6.85 6.34 -0.68
N ARG A 102 7.45 7.42 -1.12
CA ARG A 102 8.90 7.54 -1.35
C ARG A 102 9.75 7.46 -0.08
N CYS A 103 9.14 7.57 1.08
CA CYS A 103 9.84 7.83 2.33
C CYS A 103 9.90 6.63 3.25
N CYS A 104 9.30 5.54 2.87
CA CYS A 104 9.26 4.37 3.72
C CYS A 104 9.98 3.22 3.02
N PRO A 105 11.16 2.84 3.52
CA PRO A 105 11.77 1.61 3.06
C PRO A 105 10.76 0.49 3.31
N GLY A 106 10.19 -0.06 2.24
CA GLY A 106 9.32 -1.23 2.31
C GLY A 106 9.97 -2.42 3.03
N GLU A 107 11.28 -2.36 3.20
CA GLU A 107 12.10 -3.24 4.03
C GLU A 107 11.58 -3.34 5.47
N ARG A 108 11.09 -2.25 6.06
CA ARG A 108 10.57 -2.28 7.44
C ARG A 108 9.30 -3.10 7.54
N LEU A 109 8.39 -2.97 6.57
CA LEU A 109 7.18 -3.81 6.53
C LEU A 109 7.52 -5.26 6.20
N ALA A 110 8.44 -5.49 5.26
CA ALA A 110 8.93 -6.83 4.95
C ALA A 110 9.54 -7.53 6.19
N ALA A 111 10.24 -6.78 7.04
CA ALA A 111 10.85 -7.32 8.27
C ALA A 111 9.89 -7.38 9.47
N ASP A 112 8.68 -6.81 9.37
CA ASP A 112 7.72 -6.77 10.48
C ASP A 112 7.00 -8.12 10.61
N PRO A 113 7.14 -8.85 11.75
CA PRO A 113 6.52 -10.15 11.93
C PRO A 113 4.98 -10.11 11.91
N GLY A 114 4.37 -8.99 12.34
CA GLY A 114 2.92 -8.77 12.28
C GLY A 114 2.43 -8.68 10.83
N ASN A 115 3.17 -7.92 10.01
CA ASN A 115 2.90 -7.82 8.58
C ASN A 115 3.03 -9.17 7.88
N THR A 116 4.10 -9.89 8.13
CA THR A 116 4.38 -11.20 7.52
C THR A 116 3.26 -12.20 7.80
N ARG A 117 2.84 -12.31 9.08
CA ARG A 117 1.72 -13.19 9.48
C ARG A 117 0.40 -12.79 8.84
N LEU A 118 0.10 -11.49 8.83
CA LEU A 118 -1.13 -10.96 8.24
C LEU A 118 -1.19 -11.27 6.74
N LEU A 119 -0.14 -10.95 5.99
CA LEU A 119 -0.07 -11.19 4.55
C LEU A 119 -0.20 -12.67 4.17
N GLY A 120 0.54 -13.55 4.85
CA GLY A 120 0.44 -15.00 4.62
C GLY A 120 -1.00 -15.46 4.81
N ARG A 121 -1.61 -15.11 5.94
CA ARG A 121 -3.00 -15.48 6.25
C ARG A 121 -4.00 -14.93 5.22
N MET A 122 -3.86 -13.66 4.81
CA MET A 122 -4.74 -13.03 3.84
C MET A 122 -4.68 -13.74 2.48
N LEU A 123 -3.46 -13.96 1.97
CA LEU A 123 -3.27 -14.61 0.68
C LEU A 123 -3.71 -16.07 0.69
N ASP A 124 -3.37 -16.84 1.74
CA ASP A 124 -3.73 -18.26 1.86
C ASP A 124 -5.23 -18.46 2.04
N SER A 125 -5.94 -17.50 2.64
CA SER A 125 -7.41 -17.56 2.81
C SER A 125 -8.19 -16.94 1.66
N GLY A 126 -7.54 -16.56 0.55
CA GLY A 126 -8.19 -15.98 -0.61
C GLY A 126 -8.68 -14.54 -0.42
N LYS A 127 -8.27 -13.87 0.67
CA LYS A 127 -8.62 -12.47 0.92
C LYS A 127 -7.85 -11.53 0.00
N VAL A 128 -8.45 -10.40 -0.36
CA VAL A 128 -7.87 -9.47 -1.33
C VAL A 128 -6.68 -8.72 -0.72
N VAL A 129 -5.56 -8.72 -1.43
CA VAL A 129 -4.35 -7.98 -1.07
C VAL A 129 -4.01 -7.01 -2.20
N GLY A 130 -3.96 -5.72 -1.89
CA GLY A 130 -3.59 -4.67 -2.84
C GLY A 130 -2.31 -3.96 -2.43
N ALA A 131 -1.51 -3.54 -3.42
CA ALA A 131 -0.32 -2.73 -3.18
C ALA A 131 0.00 -1.85 -4.39
N VAL A 132 0.54 -0.66 -4.17
CA VAL A 132 0.89 0.27 -5.26
C VAL A 132 2.27 0.89 -5.06
N SER A 133 2.97 1.17 -6.16
CA SER A 133 4.28 1.85 -6.17
C SER A 133 5.32 1.06 -5.35
N TYR A 134 5.81 1.60 -4.22
CA TYR A 134 6.68 0.86 -3.28
C TYR A 134 5.92 -0.09 -2.33
N GLY A 135 4.59 -0.06 -2.30
CA GLY A 135 3.77 -0.92 -1.45
C GLY A 135 4.05 -2.41 -1.59
N PRO A 136 4.32 -2.96 -2.81
CA PRO A 136 4.65 -4.37 -3.00
C PRO A 136 5.91 -4.85 -2.26
N ALA A 137 6.77 -3.94 -1.77
CA ALA A 137 7.89 -4.31 -0.91
C ALA A 137 7.45 -5.02 0.38
N ALA A 138 6.23 -4.74 0.87
CA ALA A 138 5.67 -5.42 2.04
C ALA A 138 5.55 -6.95 1.83
N LEU A 139 5.41 -7.40 0.58
CA LEU A 139 5.28 -8.82 0.22
C LEU A 139 6.59 -9.61 0.28
N LEU A 140 7.73 -8.92 0.34
CA LEU A 140 9.07 -9.57 0.29
C LEU A 140 9.45 -10.28 1.59
N GLY A 141 8.81 -9.95 2.71
CA GLY A 141 9.17 -10.51 4.02
C GLY A 141 8.45 -11.80 4.38
N GLY A 142 7.41 -12.16 3.65
CA GLY A 142 6.56 -13.29 3.98
C GLY A 142 6.85 -14.54 3.15
N THR A 143 6.49 -15.69 3.72
CA THR A 143 6.48 -16.98 3.02
C THR A 143 5.09 -17.58 3.07
N ARG A 144 4.74 -18.31 2.04
CA ARG A 144 3.55 -19.14 1.95
C ARG A 144 3.67 -20.38 2.84
N CYS A 145 2.59 -21.09 3.04
CA CYS A 145 2.58 -22.35 3.78
C CYS A 145 3.49 -23.44 3.18
N ASP A 146 3.79 -23.35 1.87
CA ASP A 146 4.72 -24.24 1.17
C ASP A 146 6.22 -23.83 1.28
N GLY A 147 6.52 -22.78 2.05
CA GLY A 147 7.87 -22.26 2.29
C GLY A 147 8.42 -21.33 1.21
N HIS A 148 7.69 -21.11 0.11
CA HIS A 148 8.09 -20.16 -0.93
C HIS A 148 7.76 -18.70 -0.56
N PRO A 149 8.50 -17.71 -1.08
CA PRO A 149 8.11 -16.30 -0.95
C PRO A 149 6.66 -16.04 -1.39
N LEU A 150 5.99 -15.08 -0.77
CA LEU A 150 4.58 -14.75 -1.07
C LEU A 150 4.35 -14.42 -2.56
N VAL A 151 5.36 -13.82 -3.21
CA VAL A 151 5.32 -13.43 -4.62
C VAL A 151 5.84 -14.51 -5.59
N PHE A 152 6.30 -15.67 -5.09
CA PHE A 152 6.86 -16.71 -5.94
C PHE A 152 5.88 -17.21 -6.99
N ARG A 153 6.28 -17.11 -8.28
CA ARG A 153 5.48 -17.45 -9.47
C ARG A 153 4.17 -16.66 -9.60
N ARG A 154 4.03 -15.52 -8.91
CA ARG A 154 2.88 -14.64 -9.09
C ARG A 154 3.21 -13.50 -10.05
N GLY A 155 2.23 -13.10 -10.85
CA GLY A 155 2.26 -11.87 -11.63
C GLY A 155 2.19 -10.66 -10.68
N VAL A 156 3.17 -9.78 -10.71
CA VAL A 156 3.21 -8.58 -9.89
C VAL A 156 3.81 -7.40 -10.65
N THR A 157 3.48 -6.21 -10.21
CA THR A 157 4.15 -4.97 -10.58
C THR A 157 4.45 -4.13 -9.34
N GLY A 158 5.18 -3.07 -9.50
CA GLY A 158 5.51 -2.06 -8.49
C GLY A 158 6.40 -1.01 -9.14
N LEU A 159 6.94 -0.07 -8.38
CA LEU A 159 7.80 0.97 -8.93
C LEU A 159 8.97 0.34 -9.68
N SER A 160 9.11 0.70 -10.96
CA SER A 160 10.12 0.11 -11.84
C SER A 160 11.51 0.74 -11.61
N ASN A 161 12.54 0.02 -12.01
CA ASN A 161 13.91 0.55 -11.98
C ASN A 161 14.04 1.83 -12.83
N ALA A 162 13.33 1.91 -13.96
CA ALA A 162 13.32 3.09 -14.81
C ALA A 162 12.69 4.31 -14.11
N GLU A 163 11.62 4.11 -13.33
CA GLU A 163 10.98 5.16 -12.52
C GLU A 163 11.85 5.57 -11.33
N GLU A 164 12.55 4.61 -10.68
CA GLU A 164 13.52 4.93 -9.63
C GLU A 164 14.70 5.75 -10.18
N ASP A 165 15.20 5.40 -11.38
CA ASP A 165 16.32 6.10 -12.01
C ASP A 165 15.95 7.50 -12.49
N ALA A 166 14.70 7.72 -12.91
CA ALA A 166 14.20 9.02 -13.34
C ALA A 166 13.97 10.01 -12.19
N ASN A 167 14.13 9.59 -10.94
CA ASN A 167 13.90 10.42 -9.76
C ASN A 167 15.22 10.88 -9.12
N PRO A 168 15.70 12.10 -9.42
CA PRO A 168 16.99 12.59 -8.94
C PRO A 168 17.04 12.87 -7.43
N GLU A 169 15.89 13.00 -6.75
CA GLU A 169 15.83 13.24 -5.31
C GLU A 169 16.15 11.97 -4.47
N ASP A 170 16.09 10.78 -5.07
CA ASP A 170 16.51 9.53 -4.45
C ASP A 170 18.02 9.30 -4.60
N SER A 171 18.82 10.31 -4.28
CA SER A 171 20.28 10.23 -4.27
C SER A 171 20.85 9.44 -3.08
N SER A 172 20.06 8.62 -2.40
CA SER A 172 20.60 7.68 -1.43
C SER A 172 21.55 6.70 -2.15
N SER A 173 22.75 6.54 -1.63
CA SER A 173 23.78 5.66 -2.19
C SER A 173 23.36 4.18 -2.27
N VAL A 174 22.24 3.82 -1.69
CA VAL A 174 21.65 2.48 -1.73
C VAL A 174 20.20 2.62 -2.17
N ARG A 175 19.95 2.41 -3.45
CA ARG A 175 18.58 2.31 -3.99
C ARG A 175 17.99 0.96 -3.60
N PHE A 176 16.71 0.94 -3.21
CA PHE A 176 16.04 -0.30 -2.80
C PHE A 176 15.85 -1.26 -3.96
N ARG A 177 15.67 -0.77 -5.19
CA ARG A 177 15.46 -1.57 -6.40
C ARG A 177 14.34 -2.61 -6.25
N LEU A 178 13.12 -2.10 -6.04
CA LEU A 178 11.95 -2.94 -5.79
C LEU A 178 11.75 -4.00 -6.89
N GLU A 179 11.84 -3.60 -8.16
CA GLU A 179 11.73 -4.50 -9.30
C GLU A 179 12.71 -5.67 -9.20
N ASP A 180 13.99 -5.40 -8.92
CA ASP A 180 15.01 -6.44 -8.82
C ASP A 180 14.74 -7.40 -7.66
N ARG A 181 14.26 -6.87 -6.53
CA ARG A 181 13.93 -7.67 -5.36
C ARG A 181 12.72 -8.58 -5.58
N LEU A 182 11.68 -8.08 -6.25
CA LEU A 182 10.52 -8.90 -6.62
C LEU A 182 10.92 -10.03 -7.58
N LYS A 183 11.74 -9.72 -8.60
CA LYS A 183 12.29 -10.72 -9.51
C LYS A 183 13.15 -11.75 -8.78
N SER A 184 14.02 -11.30 -7.87
CA SER A 184 14.87 -12.20 -7.07
C SER A 184 14.09 -13.10 -6.13
N ALA A 185 12.90 -12.67 -5.67
CA ALA A 185 11.96 -13.47 -4.89
C ALA A 185 11.15 -14.46 -5.78
N GLY A 186 11.41 -14.52 -7.08
CA GLY A 186 10.79 -15.44 -8.03
C GLY A 186 9.44 -14.99 -8.57
N ALA A 187 9.12 -13.70 -8.49
CA ALA A 187 7.92 -13.14 -9.09
C ALA A 187 8.03 -13.02 -10.62
N HIS A 188 6.90 -13.13 -11.31
CA HIS A 188 6.75 -12.70 -12.69
C HIS A 188 6.45 -11.20 -12.71
N TYR A 189 7.51 -10.41 -12.68
CA TYR A 189 7.39 -8.94 -12.65
C TYR A 189 7.00 -8.41 -14.04
N LEU A 190 5.96 -7.58 -14.08
CA LEU A 190 5.41 -6.97 -15.28
C LEU A 190 5.46 -5.44 -15.14
N SER A 191 5.91 -4.74 -16.16
CA SER A 191 5.94 -3.27 -16.17
C SER A 191 5.53 -2.71 -17.52
N ARG A 192 5.13 -1.45 -17.52
CA ARG A 192 4.93 -0.61 -18.70
C ARG A 192 5.89 0.58 -18.67
N GLU A 193 5.78 1.43 -19.67
CA GLU A 193 6.51 2.70 -19.73
C GLU A 193 6.36 3.46 -18.41
N PRO A 194 7.43 4.13 -17.93
CA PRO A 194 7.42 4.90 -16.70
C PRO A 194 6.23 5.87 -16.62
N TRP A 195 5.64 5.97 -15.44
CA TRP A 195 4.55 6.88 -15.08
C TRP A 195 3.20 6.61 -15.79
N LEU A 196 3.09 5.60 -16.64
CA LEU A 196 1.79 5.13 -17.11
C LEU A 196 1.12 4.25 -16.04
N SER A 197 -0.18 4.46 -15.83
CA SER A 197 -0.97 3.59 -14.96
C SER A 197 -0.93 2.15 -15.46
N HIS A 198 -0.50 1.24 -14.59
CA HIS A 198 -0.43 -0.19 -14.88
C HIS A 198 -0.78 -1.02 -13.64
N VAL A 199 -1.75 -1.92 -13.79
CA VAL A 199 -2.23 -2.80 -12.73
C VAL A 199 -2.08 -4.26 -13.17
N VAL A 200 -1.59 -5.09 -12.28
CA VAL A 200 -1.52 -6.55 -12.44
C VAL A 200 -2.41 -7.20 -11.39
N VAL A 201 -3.32 -8.04 -11.84
CA VAL A 201 -4.20 -8.85 -10.99
C VAL A 201 -3.81 -10.31 -11.15
N ASP A 202 -3.45 -10.95 -10.06
CA ASP A 202 -3.11 -12.38 -9.99
C ASP A 202 -3.91 -13.03 -8.87
N GLY A 203 -5.05 -13.62 -9.21
CA GLY A 203 -5.99 -14.15 -8.24
C GLY A 203 -6.45 -13.06 -7.26
N ASN A 204 -6.13 -13.22 -5.99
CA ASN A 204 -6.49 -12.28 -4.93
C ASN A 204 -5.44 -11.18 -4.65
N LEU A 205 -4.35 -11.13 -5.43
CA LEU A 205 -3.31 -10.12 -5.34
C LEU A 205 -3.45 -9.09 -6.46
N VAL A 206 -3.54 -7.81 -6.09
CA VAL A 206 -3.63 -6.66 -7.00
C VAL A 206 -2.43 -5.75 -6.77
N THR A 207 -1.62 -5.51 -7.79
CA THR A 207 -0.46 -4.62 -7.67
C THR A 207 -0.50 -3.53 -8.73
N GLY A 208 -0.09 -2.31 -8.36
CA GLY A 208 0.02 -1.15 -9.25
C GLY A 208 1.46 -0.66 -9.34
N GLN A 209 1.88 -0.26 -10.54
CA GLN A 209 3.27 0.08 -10.83
C GLN A 209 3.74 1.35 -10.11
N ASN A 210 2.91 2.39 -10.10
CA ASN A 210 3.29 3.75 -9.73
C ASN A 210 2.11 4.50 -9.09
N PRO A 211 2.30 5.75 -8.60
CA PRO A 211 1.22 6.55 -8.03
C PRO A 211 -0.01 6.68 -8.93
N ASP A 212 0.18 6.83 -10.25
CA ASP A 212 -0.92 6.96 -11.22
C ASP A 212 -1.79 5.69 -11.33
N SER A 213 -1.29 4.57 -10.80
CA SER A 213 -2.03 3.31 -10.72
C SER A 213 -2.97 3.20 -9.51
N ALA A 214 -2.91 4.14 -8.56
CA ALA A 214 -3.59 4.02 -7.25
C ALA A 214 -5.12 3.88 -7.39
N ALA A 215 -5.74 4.67 -8.27
CA ALA A 215 -7.18 4.60 -8.53
C ALA A 215 -7.56 3.22 -9.10
N ALA A 216 -6.86 2.77 -10.12
CA ALA A 216 -7.13 1.51 -10.80
C ALA A 216 -6.90 0.29 -9.88
N VAL A 217 -5.92 0.34 -8.95
CA VAL A 217 -5.75 -0.69 -7.91
C VAL A 217 -6.95 -0.71 -6.96
N GLY A 218 -7.40 0.45 -6.47
CA GLY A 218 -8.58 0.56 -5.62
C GLY A 218 -9.84 -0.03 -6.28
N GLU A 219 -10.09 0.32 -7.54
CA GLU A 219 -11.22 -0.19 -8.33
C GLU A 219 -11.14 -1.70 -8.55
N ALA A 220 -9.94 -2.24 -8.90
CA ALA A 220 -9.74 -3.67 -9.06
C ALA A 220 -9.95 -4.44 -7.75
N MET A 221 -9.51 -3.90 -6.61
CA MET A 221 -9.76 -4.49 -5.29
C MET A 221 -11.27 -4.52 -4.97
N ILE A 222 -12.00 -3.43 -5.25
CA ILE A 222 -13.45 -3.36 -5.04
C ILE A 222 -14.14 -4.42 -5.91
N HIS A 223 -13.75 -4.52 -7.18
CA HIS A 223 -14.29 -5.52 -8.09
C HIS A 223 -14.12 -6.96 -7.54
N LEU A 224 -12.93 -7.30 -7.06
CA LEU A 224 -12.68 -8.61 -6.44
C LEU A 224 -13.47 -8.82 -5.15
N LEU A 225 -13.67 -7.78 -4.35
CA LEU A 225 -14.46 -7.86 -3.12
C LEU A 225 -15.95 -8.08 -3.37
N GLU A 226 -16.46 -7.63 -4.52
CA GLU A 226 -17.89 -7.74 -4.87
C GLU A 226 -18.22 -9.02 -5.65
N HIS A 227 -17.24 -9.57 -6.40
CA HIS A 227 -17.48 -10.66 -7.36
C HIS A 227 -16.61 -11.89 -7.15
N GLY A 228 -15.66 -11.84 -6.21
CA GLY A 228 -14.69 -12.89 -5.89
C GLY A 228 -15.06 -13.80 -4.70
#